data_5d10de02937bd462550f4be9bc942ac6
#
_entry.id   5d10de02937bd462550f4be9bc942ac6
#
_cell.length_a   1.000
_cell.length_b   1.000
_cell.length_c   1.000
_cell.angle_alpha   90.00
_cell.angle_beta   90.00
_cell.angle_gamma   90.00
#
_symmetry.space_group_name_H-M   'P 1'
#
loop_
_entity.id
_entity.type
_entity.pdbx_description
1 polymer ?
#
loop_
_entity_poly.entity_id
_entity_poly.type
_entity_poly.pdbx_seq_one_letter_code
_entity_poly.pdbx_strand_id
1 'polypeptide(L)'
;MFQGWRSHVLGVSAALVTAAAAVSLELARPLDLAVHDRLVSFKRMVGPLPYSGPDIAIVGFDEEFLARMPEPFALVHVHLAQALLAIAEAKPRVIAIDLNLPSKTFGFLAYRERPEINFDIELTRALATANDRVPLVLAVEWNTSTKQYDDVLPSYVAASTWAREALEGTTQGRDPRASVTVCPDPDGTVRGFPGSACQSIEGMPAFASRILEAIGQRTVDRGIVNFALGPAVKYVPISAILMAYEARDIARLEQLIGNKIVIIAAILNYSDRLDLPVALSAWEPDATHLPGALFHAQAVRTLAANAMLIPISLSTLLIMTVLLSLLWFCPGLDLKAALMVTTVPAVAAAAWISLSQGVFVPVATLSLVAVVPLLYRLAWDVRKLSHERAFLGTVLRGSVSPRVLAGILSGRLDPARRGGRVHVHVMFADIRGFTKLLTSP
;
A
#
# COMPACT_ATOMS: atom_id res chain seq x y z
N MET A 1 8.58 32.30 36.96
CA MET A 1 7.56 32.23 35.85
C MET A 1 8.18 32.23 34.48
N PHE A 2 9.18 33.03 34.15
CA PHE A 2 9.80 33.16 32.83
C PHE A 2 10.61 31.95 32.33
N GLN A 3 11.19 31.12 33.20
CA GLN A 3 11.95 29.92 32.79
C GLN A 3 11.04 28.77 32.25
N GLY A 4 9.82 28.68 32.76
CA GLY A 4 8.85 27.67 32.29
C GLY A 4 8.37 27.94 30.86
N TRP A 5 8.12 29.21 30.50
CA TRP A 5 7.62 29.57 29.16
C TRP A 5 8.67 29.31 28.07
N ARG A 6 9.94 29.63 28.33
CA ARG A 6 11.03 29.34 27.37
C ARG A 6 11.18 27.83 27.04
N SER A 7 11.05 26.96 28.05
CA SER A 7 11.13 25.52 27.84
C SER A 7 9.94 24.99 27.04
N HIS A 8 8.75 25.58 27.21
CA HIS A 8 7.57 25.20 26.41
C HIS A 8 7.68 25.66 24.96
N VAL A 9 8.13 26.89 24.71
CA VAL A 9 8.34 27.42 23.35
C VAL A 9 9.39 26.61 22.62
N LEU A 10 10.55 26.33 23.24
CA LEU A 10 11.59 25.51 22.64
C LEU A 10 11.09 24.08 22.32
N GLY A 11 10.32 23.49 23.23
CA GLY A 11 9.79 22.16 23.05
C GLY A 11 8.76 22.07 21.91
N VAL A 12 7.85 23.04 21.85
CA VAL A 12 6.87 23.11 20.75
C VAL A 12 7.55 23.40 19.42
N SER A 13 8.53 24.31 19.39
CA SER A 13 9.30 24.58 18.18
C SER A 13 10.07 23.35 17.71
N ALA A 14 10.70 22.60 18.62
CA ALA A 14 11.38 21.35 18.30
C ALA A 14 10.39 20.28 17.77
N ALA A 15 9.22 20.14 18.39
CA ALA A 15 8.18 19.24 17.95
C ALA A 15 7.68 19.58 16.53
N LEU A 16 7.42 20.87 16.26
CA LEU A 16 6.99 21.34 14.96
C LEU A 16 8.08 21.17 13.89
N VAL A 17 9.35 21.42 14.22
CA VAL A 17 10.47 21.18 13.29
C VAL A 17 10.64 19.69 13.00
N THR A 18 10.54 18.83 14.02
CA THR A 18 10.62 17.37 13.83
C THR A 18 9.45 16.87 12.97
N ALA A 19 8.26 17.40 13.20
CA ALA A 19 7.07 17.09 12.42
C ALA A 19 7.19 17.56 10.96
N ALA A 20 7.64 18.81 10.76
CA ALA A 20 7.87 19.35 9.43
C ALA A 20 8.96 18.56 8.68
N ALA A 21 10.04 18.19 9.35
CA ALA A 21 11.09 17.36 8.79
C ALA A 21 10.59 15.96 8.43
N ALA A 22 9.84 15.29 9.31
CA ALA A 22 9.28 13.96 9.04
C ALA A 22 8.33 13.95 7.84
N VAL A 23 7.51 14.99 7.71
CA VAL A 23 6.55 15.15 6.60
C VAL A 23 7.27 15.56 5.31
N SER A 24 8.19 16.54 5.37
CA SER A 24 8.84 17.09 4.16
C SER A 24 9.89 16.17 3.56
N LEU A 25 10.58 15.38 4.39
CA LEU A 25 11.64 14.48 3.96
C LEU A 25 11.14 13.06 3.67
N GLU A 26 9.86 12.80 3.83
CA GLU A 26 9.25 11.47 3.65
C GLU A 26 10.01 10.35 4.40
N LEU A 27 10.72 10.69 5.49
CA LEU A 27 11.59 9.76 6.22
C LEU A 27 10.86 8.51 6.74
N ALA A 28 9.57 8.66 7.05
CA ALA A 28 8.74 7.56 7.55
C ALA A 28 7.99 6.82 6.44
N ARG A 29 8.07 7.23 5.17
CA ARG A 29 7.32 6.63 4.07
C ARG A 29 7.49 5.12 3.94
N PRO A 30 8.70 4.53 4.04
CA PRO A 30 8.85 3.08 4.01
C PRO A 30 8.12 2.38 5.16
N LEU A 31 8.11 3.00 6.36
CA LEU A 31 7.36 2.49 7.51
C LEU A 31 5.86 2.65 7.33
N ASP A 32 5.40 3.77 6.75
CA ASP A 32 3.99 3.99 6.44
C ASP A 32 3.47 2.93 5.48
N LEU A 33 4.23 2.62 4.42
CA LEU A 33 3.90 1.58 3.45
C LEU A 33 3.89 0.19 4.10
N ALA A 34 4.90 -0.14 4.90
CA ALA A 34 4.95 -1.44 5.60
C ALA A 34 3.79 -1.62 6.59
N VAL A 35 3.42 -0.58 7.34
CA VAL A 35 2.25 -0.62 8.23
C VAL A 35 0.96 -0.73 7.43
N HIS A 36 0.85 -0.01 6.32
CA HIS A 36 -0.30 -0.11 5.41
C HIS A 36 -0.50 -1.54 4.92
N ASP A 37 0.56 -2.20 4.42
CA ASP A 37 0.49 -3.57 3.92
C ASP A 37 0.02 -4.55 5.02
N ARG A 38 0.49 -4.35 6.26
CA ARG A 38 0.03 -5.15 7.41
C ARG A 38 -1.44 -4.92 7.72
N LEU A 39 -1.91 -3.67 7.66
CA LEU A 39 -3.33 -3.35 7.86
C LEU A 39 -4.19 -3.96 6.75
N VAL A 40 -3.77 -3.89 5.49
CA VAL A 40 -4.46 -4.50 4.36
C VAL A 40 -4.48 -6.02 4.48
N SER A 41 -3.35 -6.66 4.80
CA SER A 41 -3.26 -8.11 5.04
C SER A 41 -4.21 -8.55 6.15
N PHE A 42 -4.20 -7.84 7.27
CA PHE A 42 -5.09 -8.12 8.39
C PHE A 42 -6.57 -7.91 8.01
N LYS A 43 -6.88 -6.87 7.22
CA LYS A 43 -8.23 -6.62 6.70
C LYS A 43 -8.72 -7.80 5.85
N ARG A 44 -7.88 -8.32 4.97
CA ARG A 44 -8.21 -9.50 4.15
C ARG A 44 -8.42 -10.76 5.00
N MET A 45 -7.63 -10.93 6.06
CA MET A 45 -7.75 -12.07 6.97
C MET A 45 -9.07 -12.05 7.77
N VAL A 46 -9.51 -10.88 8.24
CA VAL A 46 -10.79 -10.70 8.95
C VAL A 46 -11.98 -10.81 7.99
N GLY A 47 -11.81 -10.30 6.76
CA GLY A 47 -12.79 -10.31 5.67
C GLY A 47 -12.49 -9.19 4.69
N PRO A 48 -12.33 -9.52 3.40
CA PRO A 48 -12.07 -8.50 2.39
C PRO A 48 -13.23 -7.51 2.30
N LEU A 49 -12.95 -6.30 1.81
CA LEU A 49 -14.00 -5.33 1.52
C LEU A 49 -14.90 -5.86 0.38
N PRO A 50 -16.22 -5.63 0.46
CA PRO A 50 -17.14 -6.08 -0.57
C PRO A 50 -16.82 -5.42 -1.92
N TYR A 51 -16.99 -6.19 -2.99
CA TYR A 51 -16.87 -5.73 -4.36
C TYR A 51 -18.17 -5.99 -5.13
N SER A 52 -18.73 -4.97 -5.71
CA SER A 52 -19.99 -5.01 -6.47
C SER A 52 -19.83 -4.60 -7.94
N GLY A 53 -18.60 -4.47 -8.43
CA GLY A 53 -18.30 -4.15 -9.82
C GLY A 53 -18.42 -5.34 -10.77
N PRO A 54 -18.02 -5.18 -12.04
CA PRO A 54 -18.02 -6.24 -13.03
C PRO A 54 -17.14 -7.42 -12.60
N ASP A 55 -17.62 -8.62 -12.81
CA ASP A 55 -16.82 -9.83 -12.57
C ASP A 55 -15.60 -9.86 -13.48
N ILE A 56 -14.47 -10.33 -12.94
CA ILE A 56 -13.20 -10.47 -13.66
C ILE A 56 -12.83 -11.94 -13.69
N ALA A 57 -12.49 -12.43 -14.88
CA ALA A 57 -11.94 -13.76 -15.10
C ALA A 57 -10.54 -13.63 -15.71
N ILE A 58 -9.53 -14.22 -15.08
CA ILE A 58 -8.21 -14.39 -15.68
C ILE A 58 -8.22 -15.71 -16.44
N VAL A 59 -7.87 -15.69 -17.71
CA VAL A 59 -7.64 -16.90 -18.54
C VAL A 59 -6.14 -17.07 -18.67
N GLY A 60 -5.61 -18.13 -18.06
CA GLY A 60 -4.17 -18.31 -17.90
C GLY A 60 -3.56 -19.32 -18.85
N PHE A 61 -2.46 -18.92 -19.49
CA PHE A 61 -1.48 -19.85 -20.03
C PHE A 61 -0.62 -20.34 -18.87
N ASP A 62 -0.92 -21.53 -18.37
CA ASP A 62 -0.22 -22.12 -17.23
C ASP A 62 0.86 -23.13 -17.67
N GLU A 63 1.64 -23.62 -16.73
CA GLU A 63 2.73 -24.57 -16.99
C GLU A 63 2.22 -25.89 -17.56
N GLU A 64 1.02 -26.34 -17.16
CA GLU A 64 0.43 -27.56 -17.68
C GLU A 64 0.11 -27.46 -19.17
N PHE A 65 -0.40 -26.29 -19.59
CA PHE A 65 -0.64 -26.01 -21.00
C PHE A 65 0.68 -25.94 -21.77
N LEU A 66 1.68 -25.20 -21.24
CA LEU A 66 2.98 -25.07 -21.92
C LEU A 66 3.73 -26.41 -22.05
N ALA A 67 3.62 -27.30 -21.07
CA ALA A 67 4.25 -28.59 -21.12
C ALA A 67 3.69 -29.47 -22.28
N ARG A 68 2.49 -29.18 -22.74
CA ARG A 68 1.84 -29.86 -23.87
C ARG A 68 2.05 -29.16 -25.21
N MET A 69 2.45 -27.91 -25.19
CA MET A 69 2.68 -27.09 -26.37
C MET A 69 4.07 -27.45 -26.96
N PRO A 70 4.17 -27.83 -28.21
CA PRO A 70 5.45 -28.22 -28.83
C PRO A 70 6.32 -27.01 -29.17
N GLU A 71 5.75 -25.79 -29.29
CA GLU A 71 6.45 -24.59 -29.66
C GLU A 71 6.88 -23.80 -28.40
N PRO A 72 7.93 -22.97 -28.50
CA PRO A 72 8.26 -21.97 -27.47
C PRO A 72 7.09 -21.00 -27.26
N PHE A 73 6.93 -20.52 -26.01
CA PHE A 73 5.84 -19.59 -25.66
C PHE A 73 5.81 -18.32 -26.53
N ALA A 74 6.96 -17.86 -27.02
CA ALA A 74 7.04 -16.76 -27.99
C ALA A 74 6.22 -16.98 -29.28
N LEU A 75 5.88 -18.24 -29.61
CA LEU A 75 5.10 -18.62 -30.77
C LEU A 75 3.66 -19.05 -30.41
N VAL A 76 3.14 -18.56 -29.31
CA VAL A 76 1.80 -18.91 -28.81
C VAL A 76 0.64 -18.44 -29.71
N HIS A 77 0.93 -17.75 -30.81
CA HIS A 77 -0.02 -17.05 -31.69
C HIS A 77 -1.20 -17.90 -32.12
N VAL A 78 -0.98 -19.18 -32.55
CA VAL A 78 -2.05 -20.07 -33.02
C VAL A 78 -2.98 -20.42 -31.84
N HIS A 79 -2.41 -20.74 -30.70
CA HIS A 79 -3.16 -21.08 -29.49
C HIS A 79 -3.92 -19.87 -28.93
N LEU A 80 -3.29 -18.69 -28.97
CA LEU A 80 -3.95 -17.43 -28.61
C LEU A 80 -5.10 -17.13 -29.59
N ALA A 81 -4.89 -17.34 -30.89
CA ALA A 81 -5.94 -17.15 -31.88
C ALA A 81 -7.15 -18.07 -31.63
N GLN A 82 -6.94 -19.33 -31.34
CA GLN A 82 -8.00 -20.27 -30.97
C GLN A 82 -8.72 -19.85 -29.68
N ALA A 83 -7.95 -19.44 -28.66
CA ALA A 83 -8.51 -18.98 -27.40
C ALA A 83 -9.36 -17.71 -27.58
N LEU A 84 -8.92 -16.76 -28.40
CA LEU A 84 -9.66 -15.53 -28.68
C LEU A 84 -11.03 -15.84 -29.34
N LEU A 85 -11.06 -16.74 -30.31
CA LEU A 85 -12.31 -17.18 -30.97
C LEU A 85 -13.23 -17.86 -29.94
N ALA A 86 -12.71 -18.76 -29.12
CA ALA A 86 -13.47 -19.47 -28.10
C ALA A 86 -14.04 -18.48 -27.04
N ILE A 87 -13.22 -17.53 -26.59
CA ILE A 87 -13.62 -16.50 -25.57
C ILE A 87 -14.69 -15.58 -26.16
N ALA A 88 -14.55 -15.16 -27.44
CA ALA A 88 -15.51 -14.27 -28.07
C ALA A 88 -16.90 -14.92 -28.24
N GLU A 89 -17.00 -16.27 -28.39
CA GLU A 89 -18.28 -16.98 -28.42
C GLU A 89 -19.06 -16.85 -27.11
N ALA A 90 -18.36 -16.78 -25.96
CA ALA A 90 -18.99 -16.60 -24.65
C ALA A 90 -19.47 -15.15 -24.37
N LYS A 91 -19.21 -14.22 -25.27
CA LYS A 91 -19.62 -12.81 -25.20
C LYS A 91 -19.24 -12.13 -23.86
N PRO A 92 -17.95 -12.12 -23.48
CA PRO A 92 -17.50 -11.32 -22.34
C PRO A 92 -17.73 -9.82 -22.64
N ARG A 93 -17.57 -8.97 -21.63
CA ARG A 93 -17.72 -7.51 -21.78
C ARG A 93 -16.54 -6.88 -22.51
N VAL A 94 -15.35 -7.43 -22.33
CA VAL A 94 -14.09 -7.00 -22.92
C VAL A 94 -13.09 -8.16 -22.83
N ILE A 95 -12.18 -8.26 -23.79
CA ILE A 95 -11.04 -9.18 -23.77
C ILE A 95 -9.77 -8.34 -23.70
N ALA A 96 -9.03 -8.47 -22.62
CA ALA A 96 -7.77 -7.78 -22.40
C ALA A 96 -6.61 -8.79 -22.49
N ILE A 97 -5.66 -8.52 -23.35
CA ILE A 97 -4.53 -9.42 -23.64
C ILE A 97 -3.31 -8.86 -22.91
N ASP A 98 -2.99 -9.47 -21.77
CA ASP A 98 -1.83 -9.15 -20.92
C ASP A 98 -0.66 -10.07 -21.31
N LEU A 99 -0.27 -9.99 -22.57
CA LEU A 99 0.85 -10.69 -23.17
C LEU A 99 1.58 -9.71 -24.09
N ASN A 100 2.90 -9.73 -24.06
CA ASN A 100 3.71 -8.94 -24.97
C ASN A 100 3.60 -9.51 -26.38
N LEU A 101 2.75 -8.91 -27.21
CA LEU A 101 2.63 -9.27 -28.61
C LEU A 101 3.84 -8.72 -29.39
N PRO A 102 4.33 -9.48 -30.41
CA PRO A 102 5.54 -9.11 -31.11
C PRO A 102 5.39 -7.83 -31.93
N SER A 103 6.49 -7.08 -32.01
CA SER A 103 6.65 -5.94 -32.92
C SER A 103 7.15 -6.35 -34.31
N LYS A 104 7.66 -7.57 -34.45
CA LYS A 104 8.22 -8.12 -35.69
C LYS A 104 7.44 -9.35 -36.15
N THR A 105 7.37 -9.53 -37.44
CA THR A 105 6.69 -10.65 -38.06
C THR A 105 7.41 -11.98 -37.80
N PHE A 106 6.62 -13.01 -37.48
CA PHE A 106 7.03 -14.41 -37.49
C PHE A 106 6.53 -15.15 -38.71
N GLY A 107 5.97 -14.44 -39.69
CA GLY A 107 5.39 -15.01 -40.90
C GLY A 107 6.34 -15.82 -41.79
N PHE A 108 7.66 -15.72 -41.53
CA PHE A 108 8.68 -16.52 -42.19
C PHE A 108 8.86 -17.92 -41.57
N LEU A 109 8.27 -18.17 -40.39
CA LEU A 109 8.31 -19.47 -39.74
C LEU A 109 7.14 -20.33 -40.21
N ALA A 110 7.41 -21.63 -40.50
CA ALA A 110 6.40 -22.61 -40.78
C ALA A 110 5.93 -23.30 -39.48
N TYR A 111 4.62 -23.45 -39.32
CA TYR A 111 4.07 -24.24 -38.23
C TYR A 111 4.34 -25.71 -38.49
N ARG A 112 4.95 -26.42 -37.53
CA ARG A 112 5.49 -27.76 -37.75
C ARG A 112 4.45 -28.76 -38.26
N GLU A 113 3.24 -28.74 -37.74
CA GLU A 113 2.16 -29.66 -38.09
C GLU A 113 1.34 -29.20 -39.30
N ARG A 114 1.36 -27.90 -39.58
CA ARG A 114 0.62 -27.26 -40.67
C ARG A 114 1.47 -26.14 -41.28
N PRO A 115 2.39 -26.48 -42.19
CA PRO A 115 3.32 -25.50 -42.76
C PRO A 115 2.67 -24.39 -43.57
N GLU A 116 1.39 -24.55 -43.94
CA GLU A 116 0.58 -23.54 -44.61
C GLU A 116 0.09 -22.43 -43.68
N ILE A 117 0.17 -22.63 -42.36
CA ILE A 117 -0.27 -21.64 -41.39
C ILE A 117 0.80 -20.55 -41.20
N ASN A 118 0.40 -19.30 -41.43
CA ASN A 118 1.17 -18.14 -41.08
C ASN A 118 0.72 -17.61 -39.69
N PHE A 119 1.64 -17.60 -38.72
CA PHE A 119 1.37 -17.20 -37.35
C PHE A 119 0.70 -15.83 -37.24
N ASP A 120 1.23 -14.84 -37.98
CA ASP A 120 0.73 -13.46 -37.87
C ASP A 120 -0.65 -13.32 -38.53
N ILE A 121 -0.88 -14.00 -39.65
CA ILE A 121 -2.18 -13.94 -40.35
C ILE A 121 -3.27 -14.61 -39.49
N GLU A 122 -2.99 -15.76 -38.89
CA GLU A 122 -3.97 -16.46 -38.04
C GLU A 122 -4.34 -15.61 -36.83
N LEU A 123 -3.35 -15.03 -36.15
CA LEU A 123 -3.63 -14.15 -34.99
C LEU A 123 -4.35 -12.86 -35.42
N THR A 124 -3.94 -12.21 -36.52
CA THR A 124 -4.61 -11.04 -37.07
C THR A 124 -6.08 -11.30 -37.36
N ARG A 125 -6.37 -12.46 -38.02
CA ARG A 125 -7.75 -12.85 -38.32
C ARG A 125 -8.59 -13.12 -37.08
N ALA A 126 -7.99 -13.79 -36.09
CA ALA A 126 -8.68 -14.06 -34.82
C ALA A 126 -8.96 -12.78 -34.03
N LEU A 127 -8.01 -11.85 -33.99
CA LEU A 127 -8.18 -10.53 -33.36
C LEU A 127 -9.34 -9.77 -34.03
N ALA A 128 -9.36 -9.69 -35.37
CA ALA A 128 -10.44 -9.02 -36.10
C ALA A 128 -11.81 -9.68 -35.81
N THR A 129 -11.89 -11.01 -35.90
CA THR A 129 -13.13 -11.75 -35.65
C THR A 129 -13.63 -11.61 -34.22
N ALA A 130 -12.73 -11.60 -33.24
CA ALA A 130 -13.07 -11.37 -31.82
C ALA A 130 -13.52 -9.91 -31.59
N ASN A 131 -12.82 -8.93 -32.20
CA ASN A 131 -13.12 -7.52 -32.07
C ASN A 131 -14.47 -7.12 -32.69
N ASP A 132 -14.91 -7.81 -33.70
CA ASP A 132 -16.27 -7.63 -34.27
C ASP A 132 -17.40 -7.94 -33.25
N ARG A 133 -17.09 -8.71 -32.21
CA ARG A 133 -18.05 -9.16 -31.20
C ARG A 133 -17.84 -8.52 -29.84
N VAL A 134 -16.57 -8.31 -29.46
CA VAL A 134 -16.16 -7.88 -28.11
C VAL A 134 -14.95 -6.96 -28.23
N PRO A 135 -14.93 -5.78 -27.59
CA PRO A 135 -13.79 -4.89 -27.65
C PRO A 135 -12.52 -5.55 -27.08
N LEU A 136 -11.38 -5.28 -27.73
CA LEU A 136 -10.08 -5.82 -27.35
C LEU A 136 -9.20 -4.74 -26.75
N VAL A 137 -8.37 -5.11 -25.74
CA VAL A 137 -7.32 -4.27 -25.19
C VAL A 137 -5.99 -5.02 -25.26
N LEU A 138 -4.95 -4.37 -25.79
CA LEU A 138 -3.63 -4.94 -25.99
C LEU A 138 -2.63 -4.34 -25.01
N ALA A 139 -1.90 -5.19 -24.31
CA ALA A 139 -0.80 -4.77 -23.44
C ALA A 139 0.37 -4.21 -24.26
N VAL A 140 0.95 -3.11 -23.79
CA VAL A 140 2.25 -2.58 -24.24
C VAL A 140 3.08 -2.20 -23.02
N GLU A 141 4.37 -2.47 -23.10
CA GLU A 141 5.30 -2.20 -22.01
C GLU A 141 6.19 -1.00 -22.35
N TRP A 142 6.54 -0.21 -21.33
CA TRP A 142 7.49 0.88 -21.47
C TRP A 142 8.92 0.36 -21.43
N ASN A 143 9.64 0.58 -22.52
CA ASN A 143 11.05 0.24 -22.61
C ASN A 143 11.90 1.37 -22.03
N THR A 144 12.51 1.12 -20.89
CA THR A 144 13.33 2.11 -20.18
C THR A 144 14.61 2.49 -20.95
N SER A 145 15.11 1.59 -21.81
CA SER A 145 16.33 1.79 -22.60
C SER A 145 16.08 2.70 -23.80
N THR A 146 14.96 2.50 -24.51
CA THR A 146 14.58 3.29 -25.69
C THR A 146 13.75 4.51 -25.33
N LYS A 147 13.20 4.57 -24.10
CA LYS A 147 12.25 5.59 -23.63
C LYS A 147 11.02 5.70 -24.52
N GLN A 148 10.53 4.58 -24.97
CA GLN A 148 9.32 4.43 -25.79
C GLN A 148 8.54 3.20 -25.36
N TYR A 149 7.27 3.14 -25.73
CA TYR A 149 6.50 1.90 -25.61
C TYR A 149 6.98 0.90 -26.66
N ASP A 150 7.04 -0.36 -26.28
CA ASP A 150 7.29 -1.42 -27.23
C ASP A 150 6.16 -1.45 -28.25
N ASP A 151 6.55 -1.53 -29.55
CA ASP A 151 5.59 -1.58 -30.63
C ASP A 151 4.90 -2.96 -30.68
N VAL A 152 3.66 -2.94 -31.15
CA VAL A 152 2.92 -4.14 -31.54
C VAL A 152 2.76 -4.11 -33.06
N LEU A 153 2.78 -5.28 -33.72
CA LEU A 153 2.57 -5.35 -35.18
C LEU A 153 1.37 -4.49 -35.59
N PRO A 154 1.51 -3.59 -36.57
CA PRO A 154 0.43 -2.70 -37.02
C PRO A 154 -0.83 -3.44 -37.42
N SER A 155 -0.71 -4.67 -37.97
CA SER A 155 -1.84 -5.53 -38.30
C SER A 155 -2.66 -5.93 -37.07
N TYR A 156 -2.01 -6.21 -35.94
CA TYR A 156 -2.68 -6.56 -34.69
C TYR A 156 -3.42 -5.35 -34.10
N VAL A 157 -2.78 -4.18 -34.11
CA VAL A 157 -3.41 -2.94 -33.67
C VAL A 157 -4.64 -2.61 -34.51
N ALA A 158 -4.51 -2.67 -35.85
CA ALA A 158 -5.61 -2.42 -36.77
C ALA A 158 -6.78 -3.40 -36.58
N ALA A 159 -6.47 -4.71 -36.42
CA ALA A 159 -7.46 -5.76 -36.19
C ALA A 159 -8.19 -5.61 -34.82
N SER A 160 -7.58 -4.95 -33.84
CA SER A 160 -8.11 -4.77 -32.50
C SER A 160 -8.68 -3.38 -32.26
N THR A 161 -8.62 -2.47 -33.23
CA THR A 161 -9.20 -1.12 -33.12
C THR A 161 -10.72 -1.22 -33.09
N TRP A 162 -11.35 -0.71 -32.03
CA TRP A 162 -12.80 -0.75 -31.86
C TRP A 162 -13.43 0.63 -32.05
N ALA A 163 -14.61 0.63 -32.73
CA ALA A 163 -15.40 1.83 -32.90
C ALA A 163 -16.15 2.16 -31.61
N ARG A 164 -15.96 3.34 -31.07
CA ARG A 164 -16.84 3.89 -30.05
C ARG A 164 -17.98 4.61 -30.77
N GLU A 165 -19.21 4.21 -30.51
CA GLU A 165 -20.35 5.09 -30.82
C GLU A 165 -20.15 6.37 -30.03
N ALA A 166 -19.95 7.46 -30.77
CA ALA A 166 -19.51 8.70 -30.22
C ALA A 166 -20.58 9.32 -29.33
N LEU A 167 -20.25 9.54 -28.08
CA LEU A 167 -20.88 10.60 -27.26
C LEU A 167 -20.69 12.00 -27.90
N GLU A 168 -19.93 12.11 -29.01
CA GLU A 168 -19.52 13.37 -29.65
C GLU A 168 -19.58 13.35 -31.21
N GLY A 169 -20.29 12.40 -31.83
CA GLY A 169 -20.55 12.45 -33.27
C GLY A 169 -19.38 12.16 -34.22
N THR A 170 -18.22 11.71 -33.73
CA THR A 170 -17.06 11.36 -34.55
C THR A 170 -16.74 9.88 -34.42
N THR A 171 -16.84 9.12 -35.51
CA THR A 171 -16.39 7.71 -35.62
C THR A 171 -14.86 7.63 -35.72
N GLN A 172 -14.14 7.99 -34.68
CA GLN A 172 -12.72 7.68 -34.60
C GLN A 172 -12.53 6.32 -33.93
N GLY A 173 -11.83 5.41 -34.62
CA GLY A 173 -11.42 4.14 -34.06
C GLY A 173 -10.58 4.36 -32.79
N ARG A 174 -10.83 3.60 -31.75
CA ARG A 174 -10.13 3.72 -30.47
C ARG A 174 -8.89 2.80 -30.50
N ASP A 175 -7.74 3.39 -30.20
CA ASP A 175 -6.48 2.63 -30.05
C ASP A 175 -6.66 1.56 -28.96
N PRO A 176 -6.47 0.26 -29.27
CA PRO A 176 -6.63 -0.82 -28.29
C PRO A 176 -5.47 -0.91 -27.31
N ARG A 177 -4.34 -0.21 -27.54
CA ARG A 177 -3.14 -0.32 -26.73
C ARG A 177 -3.30 0.35 -25.39
N ALA A 178 -2.70 -0.26 -24.37
CA ALA A 178 -2.66 0.25 -23.02
C ALA A 178 -1.40 -0.21 -22.28
N SER A 179 -0.90 0.63 -21.38
CA SER A 179 0.32 0.37 -20.64
C SER A 179 0.09 -0.65 -19.51
N VAL A 180 0.84 -1.75 -19.53
CA VAL A 180 0.97 -2.71 -18.42
C VAL A 180 2.14 -2.36 -17.49
N THR A 181 2.90 -1.32 -17.79
CA THR A 181 4.05 -0.93 -17.00
C THR A 181 3.63 -0.58 -15.59
N VAL A 182 4.29 -1.18 -14.63
CA VAL A 182 4.14 -0.92 -13.21
C VAL A 182 5.40 -0.30 -12.66
N CYS A 183 5.26 0.47 -11.58
CA CYS A 183 6.39 1.11 -10.91
C CYS A 183 6.43 0.63 -9.47
N PRO A 184 7.40 -0.22 -9.13
CA PRO A 184 7.60 -0.62 -7.75
C PRO A 184 8.03 0.58 -6.90
N ASP A 185 7.58 0.60 -5.66
CA ASP A 185 8.09 1.47 -4.62
C ASP A 185 9.57 1.15 -4.31
N PRO A 186 10.29 1.99 -3.55
CA PRO A 186 11.72 1.75 -3.24
C PRO A 186 12.03 0.41 -2.56
N ASP A 187 11.02 -0.25 -1.99
CA ASP A 187 11.13 -1.58 -1.40
C ASP A 187 10.86 -2.74 -2.39
N GLY A 188 10.67 -2.43 -3.66
CA GLY A 188 10.38 -3.39 -4.72
C GLY A 188 8.91 -3.76 -4.86
N THR A 189 8.03 -3.35 -3.93
CA THR A 189 6.62 -3.73 -3.92
C THR A 189 5.77 -2.82 -4.83
N VAL A 190 4.88 -3.39 -5.63
CA VAL A 190 3.98 -2.65 -6.50
C VAL A 190 2.66 -2.38 -5.77
N ARG A 191 2.36 -1.09 -5.50
CA ARG A 191 1.15 -0.69 -4.76
C ARG A 191 0.19 0.19 -5.54
N GLY A 192 0.62 0.78 -6.63
CA GLY A 192 -0.21 1.75 -7.35
C GLY A 192 0.12 1.89 -8.81
N PHE A 193 -0.60 2.79 -9.44
CA PHE A 193 -0.33 3.18 -10.82
C PHE A 193 0.96 3.99 -10.90
N PRO A 194 1.61 4.02 -12.09
CA PRO A 194 2.75 4.87 -12.32
C PRO A 194 2.44 6.31 -11.90
N GLY A 195 3.17 6.78 -10.89
CA GLY A 195 3.06 8.14 -10.39
C GLY A 195 4.34 8.92 -10.66
N SER A 196 4.64 9.92 -9.83
CA SER A 196 5.85 10.74 -9.92
C SER A 196 7.18 9.94 -9.86
N ALA A 197 7.15 8.71 -9.37
CA ALA A 197 8.34 7.84 -9.31
C ALA A 197 8.72 7.26 -10.68
N CYS A 198 7.78 7.08 -11.59
CA CYS A 198 7.99 6.70 -12.99
C CYS A 198 7.74 7.90 -13.89
N GLN A 199 8.59 8.89 -13.79
CA GLN A 199 8.55 10.09 -14.64
C GLN A 199 8.77 9.70 -16.10
N SER A 200 7.80 9.55 -16.89
CA SER A 200 7.86 9.56 -18.35
C SER A 200 6.90 8.61 -19.05
N ILE A 201 5.94 8.06 -18.35
CA ILE A 201 4.91 7.25 -19.00
C ILE A 201 3.75 8.20 -19.36
N GLU A 202 4.03 9.20 -20.20
CA GLU A 202 2.99 10.10 -20.70
C GLU A 202 2.38 9.57 -22.00
N GLY A 203 1.09 9.75 -22.16
CA GLY A 203 0.37 9.56 -23.41
C GLY A 203 -0.32 8.22 -23.61
N MET A 204 -0.07 7.19 -22.78
CA MET A 204 -0.77 5.91 -22.88
C MET A 204 -1.56 5.65 -21.59
N PRO A 205 -2.87 5.31 -21.68
CA PRO A 205 -3.66 4.97 -20.48
C PRO A 205 -3.16 3.67 -19.85
N ALA A 206 -3.32 3.54 -18.53
CA ALA A 206 -3.06 2.30 -17.85
C ALA A 206 -3.98 1.19 -18.35
N PHE A 207 -3.50 -0.05 -18.35
CA PHE A 207 -4.24 -1.22 -18.84
C PHE A 207 -5.61 -1.36 -18.19
N ALA A 208 -5.70 -1.23 -16.87
CA ALA A 208 -6.96 -1.27 -16.14
C ALA A 208 -7.93 -0.15 -16.55
N SER A 209 -7.44 1.07 -16.82
CA SER A 209 -8.26 2.20 -17.27
C SER A 209 -8.80 1.97 -18.68
N ARG A 210 -7.98 1.44 -19.60
CA ARG A 210 -8.42 1.10 -20.96
C ARG A 210 -9.46 -0.02 -20.96
N ILE A 211 -9.31 -1.04 -20.12
CA ILE A 211 -10.31 -2.09 -19.93
C ILE A 211 -11.66 -1.52 -19.54
N LEU A 212 -11.68 -0.61 -18.58
CA LEU A 212 -12.92 0.01 -18.11
C LEU A 212 -13.50 0.98 -19.13
N GLU A 213 -12.65 1.69 -19.86
CA GLU A 213 -13.08 2.53 -20.96
C GLU A 213 -13.76 1.71 -22.08
N ALA A 214 -13.26 0.51 -22.38
CA ALA A 214 -13.85 -0.38 -23.38
C ALA A 214 -15.28 -0.81 -23.02
N ILE A 215 -15.62 -0.84 -21.73
CA ILE A 215 -16.99 -1.14 -21.25
C ILE A 215 -17.79 0.14 -20.89
N GLY A 216 -17.34 1.33 -21.33
CA GLY A 216 -18.05 2.59 -21.17
C GLY A 216 -17.86 3.30 -19.83
N GLN A 217 -16.89 2.87 -19.00
CA GLN A 217 -16.58 3.53 -17.74
C GLN A 217 -15.36 4.45 -17.88
N ARG A 218 -15.49 5.70 -17.42
CA ARG A 218 -14.34 6.63 -17.33
C ARG A 218 -13.72 6.51 -15.95
N THR A 219 -12.40 6.42 -15.90
CA THR A 219 -11.64 6.29 -14.65
C THR A 219 -10.46 7.24 -14.62
N VAL A 220 -9.95 7.48 -13.41
CA VAL A 220 -8.72 8.24 -13.19
C VAL A 220 -7.73 7.32 -12.50
N ASP A 221 -6.65 7.02 -13.17
CA ASP A 221 -5.59 6.09 -12.75
C ASP A 221 -4.52 6.79 -11.89
N ARG A 222 -4.93 7.29 -10.73
CA ARG A 222 -4.05 7.97 -9.77
C ARG A 222 -4.26 7.42 -8.37
N GLY A 223 -3.17 7.17 -7.66
CA GLY A 223 -3.21 6.73 -6.26
C GLY A 223 -2.80 5.28 -6.06
N ILE A 224 -3.11 4.76 -4.88
CA ILE A 224 -2.76 3.41 -4.45
C ILE A 224 -3.93 2.47 -4.76
N VAL A 225 -3.62 1.29 -5.31
CA VAL A 225 -4.60 0.24 -5.56
C VAL A 225 -5.11 -0.31 -4.23
N ASN A 226 -6.42 -0.48 -4.09
CA ASN A 226 -7.01 -1.02 -2.88
C ASN A 226 -6.95 -2.55 -2.86
N PHE A 227 -5.90 -3.08 -2.29
CA PHE A 227 -5.71 -4.51 -2.17
C PHE A 227 -6.61 -5.20 -1.13
N ALA A 228 -7.35 -4.43 -0.33
CA ALA A 228 -8.34 -4.99 0.60
C ALA A 228 -9.66 -5.39 -0.09
N LEU A 229 -9.87 -4.98 -1.35
CA LEU A 229 -11.12 -5.11 -2.07
C LEU A 229 -11.28 -6.49 -2.73
N GLY A 230 -12.40 -7.13 -2.51
CA GLY A 230 -12.81 -8.37 -3.16
C GLY A 230 -12.08 -9.64 -2.69
N PRO A 231 -12.61 -10.81 -3.02
CA PRO A 231 -12.02 -12.09 -2.65
C PRO A 231 -10.72 -12.36 -3.43
N ALA A 232 -10.00 -13.41 -3.01
CA ALA A 232 -8.85 -13.94 -3.76
C ALA A 232 -9.26 -14.24 -5.21
N VAL A 233 -8.36 -13.92 -6.13
CA VAL A 233 -8.58 -14.10 -7.58
C VAL A 233 -8.34 -15.55 -7.93
N LYS A 234 -9.18 -16.09 -8.82
CA LYS A 234 -9.01 -17.40 -9.45
C LYS A 234 -8.68 -17.19 -10.91
N TYR A 235 -7.94 -18.11 -11.52
CA TYR A 235 -7.82 -18.16 -12.97
C TYR A 235 -8.54 -19.37 -13.55
N VAL A 236 -8.87 -19.28 -14.82
CA VAL A 236 -9.39 -20.37 -15.65
C VAL A 236 -8.25 -20.83 -16.55
N PRO A 237 -7.81 -22.10 -16.49
CA PRO A 237 -6.81 -22.60 -17.43
C PRO A 237 -7.28 -22.44 -18.86
N ILE A 238 -6.41 -22.01 -19.76
CA ILE A 238 -6.74 -21.85 -21.17
C ILE A 238 -7.16 -23.16 -21.80
N SER A 239 -6.61 -24.29 -21.33
CA SER A 239 -7.02 -25.64 -21.74
C SER A 239 -8.51 -25.91 -21.51
N ALA A 240 -9.07 -25.41 -20.37
CA ALA A 240 -10.49 -25.57 -20.07
C ALA A 240 -11.39 -24.80 -21.07
N ILE A 241 -10.93 -23.62 -21.53
CA ILE A 241 -11.61 -22.83 -22.55
C ILE A 241 -11.58 -23.54 -23.89
N LEU A 242 -10.40 -24.02 -24.32
CA LEU A 242 -10.24 -24.73 -25.59
C LEU A 242 -11.03 -26.02 -25.61
N MET A 243 -11.00 -26.82 -24.55
CA MET A 243 -11.78 -28.07 -24.45
C MET A 243 -13.30 -27.81 -24.54
N ALA A 244 -13.80 -26.79 -23.83
CA ALA A 244 -15.23 -26.43 -23.90
C ALA A 244 -15.62 -25.96 -25.32
N TYR A 245 -14.74 -25.21 -25.98
CA TYR A 245 -14.96 -24.76 -27.37
C TYR A 245 -14.97 -25.91 -28.35
N GLU A 246 -14.02 -26.84 -28.30
CA GLU A 246 -13.95 -28.03 -29.12
C GLU A 246 -15.18 -28.95 -28.95
N ALA A 247 -15.63 -29.09 -27.70
CA ALA A 247 -16.84 -29.80 -27.36
C ALA A 247 -18.15 -29.06 -27.76
N ARG A 248 -18.05 -27.83 -28.26
CA ARG A 248 -19.18 -26.92 -28.56
C ARG A 248 -20.08 -26.66 -27.34
N ASP A 249 -19.51 -26.74 -26.14
CA ASP A 249 -20.23 -26.47 -24.89
C ASP A 249 -20.23 -24.94 -24.58
N ILE A 250 -21.07 -24.24 -25.31
CA ILE A 250 -21.22 -22.78 -25.16
C ILE A 250 -21.72 -22.44 -23.76
N ALA A 251 -22.60 -23.26 -23.17
CA ALA A 251 -23.09 -23.00 -21.80
C ALA A 251 -21.94 -23.01 -20.76
N ARG A 252 -20.99 -23.93 -20.92
CA ARG A 252 -19.80 -24.00 -20.10
C ARG A 252 -18.90 -22.79 -20.29
N LEU A 253 -18.68 -22.33 -21.51
CA LEU A 253 -17.91 -21.10 -21.79
C LEU A 253 -18.58 -19.89 -21.17
N GLU A 254 -19.89 -19.71 -21.33
CA GLU A 254 -20.64 -18.62 -20.70
C GLU A 254 -20.55 -18.66 -19.16
N GLN A 255 -20.65 -19.83 -18.56
CA GLN A 255 -20.48 -20.00 -17.12
C GLN A 255 -19.09 -19.54 -16.64
N LEU A 256 -18.04 -19.88 -17.37
CA LEU A 256 -16.66 -19.57 -17.02
C LEU A 256 -16.36 -18.06 -17.18
N ILE A 257 -16.72 -17.49 -18.33
CA ILE A 257 -16.24 -16.17 -18.75
C ILE A 257 -17.32 -15.25 -19.34
N GLY A 258 -18.56 -15.70 -19.49
CA GLY A 258 -19.65 -14.89 -20.05
C GLY A 258 -19.94 -13.63 -19.23
N ASN A 259 -20.20 -12.50 -19.89
CA ASN A 259 -20.50 -11.19 -19.30
C ASN A 259 -19.46 -10.69 -18.27
N LYS A 260 -18.23 -11.23 -18.29
CA LYS A 260 -17.12 -10.84 -17.41
C LYS A 260 -16.11 -9.97 -18.17
N ILE A 261 -15.26 -9.29 -17.44
CA ILE A 261 -13.98 -8.75 -17.94
C ILE A 261 -13.02 -9.92 -18.02
N VAL A 262 -12.53 -10.26 -19.20
CA VAL A 262 -11.57 -11.36 -19.39
C VAL A 262 -10.16 -10.78 -19.58
N ILE A 263 -9.22 -11.22 -18.76
CA ILE A 263 -7.79 -10.90 -18.89
C ILE A 263 -7.08 -12.19 -19.30
N ILE A 264 -6.48 -12.23 -20.49
CA ILE A 264 -5.65 -13.35 -20.95
C ILE A 264 -4.21 -13.06 -20.53
N ALA A 265 -3.58 -13.95 -19.78
CA ALA A 265 -2.25 -13.73 -19.25
C ALA A 265 -1.42 -15.01 -19.11
N ALA A 266 -0.11 -14.85 -18.93
CA ALA A 266 0.78 -15.92 -18.52
C ALA A 266 0.68 -16.14 -17.00
N ILE A 267 0.38 -17.36 -16.57
CA ILE A 267 0.32 -17.76 -15.16
C ILE A 267 1.47 -18.74 -14.90
N LEU A 268 2.69 -18.19 -14.93
CA LEU A 268 3.91 -18.98 -14.88
C LEU A 268 4.70 -18.68 -13.59
N ASN A 269 5.46 -19.67 -13.13
CA ASN A 269 6.24 -19.52 -11.89
C ASN A 269 7.55 -18.71 -12.10
N TYR A 270 7.95 -18.49 -13.34
CA TYR A 270 9.26 -17.94 -13.69
C TYR A 270 9.21 -16.66 -14.56
N SER A 271 8.04 -16.21 -14.93
CA SER A 271 7.86 -15.07 -15.84
C SER A 271 6.75 -14.15 -15.38
N ASP A 272 6.93 -12.85 -15.59
CA ASP A 272 5.94 -11.79 -15.33
C ASP A 272 5.38 -11.82 -13.91
N ARG A 273 6.26 -11.84 -12.91
CA ARG A 273 5.86 -11.83 -11.50
C ARG A 273 6.25 -10.52 -10.82
N LEU A 274 5.34 -10.03 -10.00
CA LEU A 274 5.45 -8.78 -9.26
C LEU A 274 5.37 -9.05 -7.75
N ASP A 275 6.14 -8.28 -6.98
CA ASP A 275 5.98 -8.26 -5.53
C ASP A 275 4.79 -7.38 -5.16
N LEU A 276 3.74 -7.99 -4.64
CA LEU A 276 2.50 -7.33 -4.21
C LEU A 276 2.44 -7.22 -2.69
N PRO A 277 1.72 -6.23 -2.14
CA PRO A 277 1.68 -6.02 -0.68
C PRO A 277 0.94 -7.13 0.07
N VAL A 278 0.13 -7.93 -0.63
CA VAL A 278 -0.67 -9.01 -0.04
C VAL A 278 -0.84 -10.16 -1.02
N ALA A 279 -1.11 -11.36 -0.49
CA ALA A 279 -1.54 -12.49 -1.27
C ALA A 279 -2.93 -12.25 -1.90
N LEU A 280 -3.01 -12.33 -3.22
CA LEU A 280 -4.25 -12.15 -3.99
C LEU A 280 -4.72 -13.43 -4.65
N SER A 281 -3.83 -14.40 -4.81
CA SER A 281 -4.06 -15.64 -5.53
C SER A 281 -4.85 -16.65 -4.70
N ALA A 282 -5.81 -17.33 -5.32
CA ALA A 282 -6.51 -18.45 -4.69
C ALA A 282 -5.75 -19.78 -4.81
N TRP A 283 -4.79 -19.88 -5.73
CA TRP A 283 -3.97 -21.08 -5.95
C TRP A 283 -2.59 -20.99 -5.28
N GLU A 284 -2.13 -19.78 -4.95
CA GLU A 284 -0.92 -19.49 -4.16
C GLU A 284 -1.30 -18.58 -2.98
N PRO A 285 -2.02 -19.08 -1.96
CA PRO A 285 -2.68 -18.23 -0.97
C PRO A 285 -1.71 -17.48 -0.03
N ASP A 286 -0.48 -17.94 0.08
CA ASP A 286 0.54 -17.34 0.96
C ASP A 286 1.60 -16.54 0.19
N ALA A 287 1.57 -16.57 -1.15
CA ALA A 287 2.54 -15.88 -1.98
C ALA A 287 2.19 -14.39 -2.15
N THR A 288 3.21 -13.54 -2.10
CA THR A 288 3.14 -12.13 -2.47
C THR A 288 3.87 -11.83 -3.78
N HIS A 289 4.77 -12.71 -4.21
CA HIS A 289 5.40 -12.68 -5.52
C HIS A 289 4.50 -13.40 -6.52
N LEU A 290 3.69 -12.65 -7.24
CA LEU A 290 2.53 -13.14 -7.99
C LEU A 290 2.55 -12.70 -9.45
N PRO A 291 1.88 -13.43 -10.37
CA PRO A 291 1.74 -13.00 -11.77
C PRO A 291 1.16 -11.59 -11.89
N GLY A 292 1.71 -10.78 -12.82
CA GLY A 292 1.33 -9.39 -13.04
C GLY A 292 -0.15 -9.17 -13.33
N ALA A 293 -0.79 -10.13 -13.98
CA ALA A 293 -2.22 -10.12 -14.23
C ALA A 293 -3.08 -9.96 -12.97
N LEU A 294 -2.60 -10.42 -11.80
CA LEU A 294 -3.31 -10.24 -10.53
C LEU A 294 -3.31 -8.78 -10.07
N PHE A 295 -2.21 -8.07 -10.30
CA PHE A 295 -2.17 -6.62 -10.08
C PHE A 295 -3.18 -5.91 -10.98
N HIS A 296 -3.18 -6.23 -12.29
CA HIS A 296 -4.11 -5.63 -13.25
C HIS A 296 -5.57 -5.93 -12.91
N ALA A 297 -5.89 -7.16 -12.52
CA ALA A 297 -7.23 -7.52 -12.06
C ALA A 297 -7.64 -6.74 -10.81
N GLN A 298 -6.74 -6.57 -9.84
CA GLN A 298 -7.02 -5.78 -8.64
C GLN A 298 -7.13 -4.29 -8.93
N ALA A 299 -6.34 -3.76 -9.87
CA ALA A 299 -6.43 -2.40 -10.36
C ALA A 299 -7.79 -2.13 -11.03
N VAL A 300 -8.26 -3.04 -11.91
CA VAL A 300 -9.60 -2.99 -12.50
C VAL A 300 -10.69 -2.98 -11.44
N ARG A 301 -10.62 -3.87 -10.44
CA ARG A 301 -11.58 -3.88 -9.31
C ARG A 301 -11.62 -2.54 -8.59
N THR A 302 -10.45 -2.00 -8.30
CA THR A 302 -10.31 -0.75 -7.54
C THR A 302 -10.90 0.43 -8.31
N LEU A 303 -10.60 0.54 -9.60
CA LEU A 303 -11.11 1.60 -10.46
C LEU A 303 -12.62 1.45 -10.71
N ALA A 304 -13.09 0.23 -11.00
CA ALA A 304 -14.51 -0.05 -11.24
C ALA A 304 -15.40 0.28 -10.02
N ALA A 305 -14.87 0.06 -8.81
CA ALA A 305 -15.54 0.39 -7.56
C ALA A 305 -15.34 1.85 -7.12
N ASN A 306 -14.55 2.66 -7.84
CA ASN A 306 -14.10 3.99 -7.43
C ASN A 306 -13.50 3.98 -6.01
N ALA A 307 -12.73 2.93 -5.69
CA ALA A 307 -12.21 2.63 -4.36
C ALA A 307 -10.69 2.83 -4.25
N MET A 308 -10.12 3.71 -5.09
CA MET A 308 -8.71 4.10 -5.01
C MET A 308 -8.38 4.65 -3.63
N LEU A 309 -7.23 4.27 -3.09
CA LEU A 309 -6.74 4.85 -1.85
C LEU A 309 -6.02 6.16 -2.14
N ILE A 310 -6.63 7.24 -1.70
CA ILE A 310 -6.09 8.60 -1.87
C ILE A 310 -5.39 9.00 -0.57
N PRO A 311 -4.13 9.41 -0.61
CA PRO A 311 -3.45 9.95 0.57
C PRO A 311 -4.21 11.14 1.15
N ILE A 312 -4.24 11.26 2.47
CA ILE A 312 -4.79 12.45 3.13
C ILE A 312 -4.10 13.71 2.60
N SER A 313 -4.87 14.79 2.47
CA SER A 313 -4.33 16.05 1.96
C SER A 313 -3.22 16.59 2.87
N LEU A 314 -2.27 17.32 2.30
CA LEU A 314 -1.20 17.96 3.07
C LEU A 314 -1.76 18.86 4.18
N SER A 315 -2.85 19.58 3.92
CA SER A 315 -3.52 20.41 4.93
C SER A 315 -4.08 19.58 6.07
N THR A 316 -4.73 18.46 5.80
CA THR A 316 -5.21 17.52 6.82
C THR A 316 -4.06 16.95 7.63
N LEU A 317 -2.98 16.54 6.97
CA LEU A 317 -1.78 16.02 7.62
C LEU A 317 -1.16 17.07 8.57
N LEU A 318 -1.04 18.32 8.12
CA LEU A 318 -0.53 19.43 8.95
C LEU A 318 -1.45 19.70 10.15
N ILE A 319 -2.77 19.73 9.97
CA ILE A 319 -3.73 19.90 11.07
C ILE A 319 -3.56 18.77 12.09
N MET A 320 -3.53 17.51 11.64
CA MET A 320 -3.33 16.36 12.53
C MET A 320 -2.00 16.45 13.27
N THR A 321 -0.94 16.87 12.61
CA THR A 321 0.39 17.09 13.19
C THR A 321 0.36 18.15 14.29
N VAL A 322 -0.32 19.27 14.05
CA VAL A 322 -0.49 20.32 15.07
C VAL A 322 -1.30 19.80 16.26
N LEU A 323 -2.41 19.13 16.02
CA LEU A 323 -3.24 18.54 17.09
C LEU A 323 -2.45 17.52 17.92
N LEU A 324 -1.70 16.63 17.28
CA LEU A 324 -0.86 15.66 17.98
C LEU A 324 0.28 16.34 18.78
N SER A 325 0.84 17.43 18.29
CA SER A 325 1.87 18.17 19.01
C SER A 325 1.34 18.86 20.29
N LEU A 326 0.02 19.11 20.39
CA LEU A 326 -0.61 19.62 21.62
C LEU A 326 -0.53 18.62 22.78
N LEU A 327 -0.29 17.34 22.53
CA LEU A 327 -0.03 16.34 23.57
C LEU A 327 1.18 16.71 24.46
N TRP A 328 2.08 17.55 23.99
CA TRP A 328 3.17 18.15 24.76
C TRP A 328 2.70 18.82 26.03
N PHE A 329 1.54 19.46 26.02
CA PHE A 329 1.00 20.25 27.14
C PHE A 329 0.22 19.41 28.16
N CYS A 330 0.01 18.11 27.92
CA CYS A 330 -0.70 17.25 28.85
C CYS A 330 -0.04 17.28 30.24
N PRO A 331 -0.81 17.48 31.31
CA PRO A 331 -0.29 17.46 32.68
C PRO A 331 -0.04 16.04 33.18
N GLY A 332 0.90 15.89 34.12
CA GLY A 332 1.17 14.63 34.81
C GLY A 332 1.98 13.60 33.98
N LEU A 333 2.74 12.79 34.71
CA LEU A 333 3.56 11.71 34.09
C LEU A 333 2.70 10.54 33.64
N ASP A 334 1.71 10.18 34.46
CA ASP A 334 0.85 9.02 34.19
C ASP A 334 0.02 9.22 32.92
N LEU A 335 -0.56 10.42 32.72
CA LEU A 335 -1.31 10.74 31.52
C LEU A 335 -0.43 10.71 30.27
N LYS A 336 0.80 11.26 30.34
CA LYS A 336 1.75 11.20 29.22
C LYS A 336 2.15 9.77 28.87
N ALA A 337 2.41 8.94 29.89
CA ALA A 337 2.72 7.53 29.66
C ALA A 337 1.53 6.79 29.04
N ALA A 338 0.32 7.03 29.51
CA ALA A 338 -0.89 6.45 28.93
C ALA A 338 -1.10 6.88 27.48
N LEU A 339 -0.94 8.17 27.16
CA LEU A 339 -1.06 8.70 25.81
C LEU A 339 0.01 8.12 24.88
N MET A 340 1.24 7.93 25.37
CA MET A 340 2.31 7.31 24.58
C MET A 340 1.97 5.87 24.14
N VAL A 341 1.34 5.10 25.04
CA VAL A 341 0.95 3.71 24.74
C VAL A 341 -0.29 3.65 23.84
N THR A 342 -1.23 4.58 23.99
CA THR A 342 -2.53 4.53 23.29
C THR A 342 -2.54 5.22 21.93
N THR A 343 -1.64 6.19 21.68
CA THR A 343 -1.66 6.97 20.43
C THR A 343 -1.39 6.12 19.19
N VAL A 344 -0.40 5.24 19.22
CA VAL A 344 -0.06 4.39 18.07
C VAL A 344 -1.21 3.45 17.70
N PRO A 345 -1.79 2.69 18.65
CA PRO A 345 -2.98 1.88 18.35
C PRO A 345 -4.18 2.71 17.88
N ALA A 346 -4.38 3.93 18.42
CA ALA A 346 -5.48 4.78 17.99
C ALA A 346 -5.33 5.27 16.54
N VAL A 347 -4.11 5.69 16.15
CA VAL A 347 -3.81 6.07 14.76
C VAL A 347 -3.95 4.87 13.82
N ALA A 348 -3.47 3.69 14.22
CA ALA A 348 -3.62 2.46 13.45
C ALA A 348 -5.09 2.05 13.28
N ALA A 349 -5.91 2.18 14.33
CA ALA A 349 -7.35 1.93 14.25
C ALA A 349 -8.06 2.93 13.33
N ALA A 350 -7.70 4.22 13.39
CA ALA A 350 -8.21 5.22 12.47
C ALA A 350 -7.84 4.91 11.02
N ALA A 351 -6.60 4.51 10.75
CA ALA A 351 -6.14 4.09 9.42
C ALA A 351 -6.89 2.84 8.94
N TRP A 352 -7.14 1.87 9.81
CA TRP A 352 -7.94 0.70 9.51
C TRP A 352 -9.37 1.04 9.05
N ILE A 353 -10.02 1.96 9.76
CA ILE A 353 -11.38 2.42 9.40
C ILE A 353 -11.32 3.17 8.07
N SER A 354 -10.31 4.02 7.87
CA SER A 354 -10.13 4.83 6.65
C SER A 354 -9.89 4.01 5.39
N LEU A 355 -9.35 2.78 5.50
CA LEU A 355 -9.23 1.86 4.36
C LEU A 355 -10.57 1.58 3.67
N SER A 356 -11.64 1.45 4.43
CA SER A 356 -12.98 1.24 3.87
C SER A 356 -13.58 2.49 3.20
N GLN A 357 -13.01 3.65 3.48
CA GLN A 357 -13.41 4.95 2.91
C GLN A 357 -12.53 5.38 1.73
N GLY A 358 -11.59 4.54 1.29
CA GLY A 358 -10.67 4.88 0.21
C GLY A 358 -9.58 5.89 0.60
N VAL A 359 -9.23 6.01 1.89
CA VAL A 359 -8.24 6.97 2.38
C VAL A 359 -7.00 6.28 2.92
N PHE A 360 -5.84 6.67 2.40
CA PHE A 360 -4.54 6.26 2.93
C PHE A 360 -4.09 7.22 4.03
N VAL A 361 -3.85 6.68 5.23
CA VAL A 361 -3.38 7.42 6.40
C VAL A 361 -1.94 7.01 6.73
N PRO A 362 -0.97 7.93 6.79
CA PRO A 362 0.43 7.64 7.08
C PRO A 362 0.61 7.40 8.59
N VAL A 363 0.44 6.17 9.03
CA VAL A 363 0.42 5.75 10.45
C VAL A 363 1.75 5.99 11.14
N ALA A 364 2.86 5.61 10.49
CA ALA A 364 4.19 5.75 11.07
C ALA A 364 4.58 7.23 11.21
N THR A 365 4.32 8.04 10.18
CA THR A 365 4.55 9.49 10.21
C THR A 365 3.78 10.14 11.36
N LEU A 366 2.47 9.91 11.48
CA LEU A 366 1.65 10.49 12.54
C LEU A 366 2.07 9.99 13.94
N SER A 367 2.41 8.70 14.04
CA SER A 367 2.89 8.10 15.29
C SER A 367 4.22 8.72 15.73
N LEU A 368 5.17 8.91 14.83
CA LEU A 368 6.45 9.55 15.13
C LEU A 368 6.27 11.00 15.58
N VAL A 369 5.42 11.74 14.90
CA VAL A 369 5.09 13.14 15.26
C VAL A 369 4.49 13.24 16.65
N ALA A 370 3.70 12.26 17.08
CA ALA A 370 3.10 12.25 18.41
C ALA A 370 4.07 11.74 19.48
N VAL A 371 4.73 10.60 19.22
CA VAL A 371 5.51 9.86 20.23
C VAL A 371 6.84 10.53 20.53
N VAL A 372 7.56 11.02 19.52
CA VAL A 372 8.91 11.59 19.72
C VAL A 372 8.90 12.81 20.63
N PRO A 373 8.05 13.86 20.42
CA PRO A 373 7.96 14.98 21.33
C PRO A 373 7.49 14.58 22.73
N LEU A 374 6.56 13.63 22.82
CA LEU A 374 6.03 13.14 24.09
C LEU A 374 7.11 12.41 24.90
N LEU A 375 7.92 11.57 24.24
CA LEU A 375 9.08 10.91 24.86
C LEU A 375 10.10 11.94 25.38
N TYR A 376 10.43 12.93 24.55
CA TYR A 376 11.35 13.99 24.97
C TYR A 376 10.82 14.74 26.19
N ARG A 377 9.53 15.09 26.19
CA ARG A 377 8.89 15.77 27.31
C ARG A 377 8.87 14.92 28.58
N LEU A 378 8.53 13.65 28.43
CA LEU A 378 8.54 12.69 29.54
C LEU A 378 9.94 12.57 30.17
N ALA A 379 10.96 12.40 29.34
CA ALA A 379 12.35 12.33 29.78
C ALA A 379 12.79 13.61 30.49
N TRP A 380 12.36 14.77 29.97
CA TRP A 380 12.64 16.08 30.62
C TRP A 380 11.97 16.18 31.97
N ASP A 381 10.69 15.83 32.09
CA ASP A 381 9.95 15.90 33.35
C ASP A 381 10.53 14.94 34.41
N VAL A 382 10.91 13.72 33.99
CA VAL A 382 11.60 12.75 34.88
C VAL A 382 12.95 13.27 35.35
N ARG A 383 13.76 13.84 34.44
CA ARG A 383 15.04 14.47 34.83
C ARG A 383 14.83 15.61 35.79
N LYS A 384 13.90 16.51 35.53
CA LYS A 384 13.57 17.64 36.41
C LYS A 384 13.19 17.15 37.81
N LEU A 385 12.29 16.17 37.88
CA LEU A 385 11.84 15.58 39.14
C LEU A 385 13.01 14.93 39.93
N SER A 386 13.89 14.22 39.17
CA SER A 386 15.08 13.62 39.77
C SER A 386 16.07 14.66 40.36
N HIS A 387 16.29 15.76 39.63
CA HIS A 387 17.12 16.86 40.11
C HIS A 387 16.51 17.54 41.32
N GLU A 388 15.22 17.79 41.34
CA GLU A 388 14.52 18.38 42.48
C GLU A 388 14.62 17.47 43.72
N ARG A 389 14.45 16.16 43.55
CA ARG A 389 14.62 15.17 44.65
C ARG A 389 16.07 15.11 45.15
N ALA A 390 17.04 15.13 44.25
CA ALA A 390 18.46 15.13 44.61
C ALA A 390 18.84 16.40 45.36
N PHE A 391 18.37 17.56 44.88
CA PHE A 391 18.57 18.88 45.54
C PHE A 391 17.99 18.88 46.94
N LEU A 392 16.71 18.49 47.11
CA LEU A 392 16.06 18.37 48.43
C LEU A 392 16.84 17.40 49.33
N GLY A 393 17.29 16.28 48.80
CA GLY A 393 18.12 15.34 49.53
C GLY A 393 19.45 15.93 50.03
N THR A 394 20.07 16.81 49.24
CA THR A 394 21.32 17.48 49.60
C THR A 394 21.08 18.57 50.66
N VAL A 395 20.08 19.42 50.47
CA VAL A 395 19.74 20.49 51.39
C VAL A 395 19.30 19.97 52.75
N LEU A 396 18.51 18.89 52.76
CA LEU A 396 17.97 18.33 54.01
C LEU A 396 18.94 17.40 54.74
N ARG A 397 20.00 16.91 54.06
CA ARG A 397 20.94 15.91 54.62
C ARG A 397 21.65 16.34 55.91
N GLY A 398 21.82 17.64 56.12
CA GLY A 398 22.40 18.20 57.36
C GLY A 398 21.39 18.59 58.44
N SER A 399 20.09 18.66 58.08
CA SER A 399 19.07 19.24 58.97
C SER A 399 18.08 18.21 59.53
N VAL A 400 17.99 17.01 58.91
CA VAL A 400 17.05 15.95 59.35
C VAL A 400 17.73 14.60 59.38
N SER A 401 17.20 13.70 60.22
CA SER A 401 17.74 12.31 60.28
C SER A 401 17.53 11.55 58.97
N PRO A 402 18.40 10.57 58.64
CA PRO A 402 18.25 9.75 57.40
C PRO A 402 16.88 9.07 57.25
N ARG A 403 16.27 8.69 58.37
CA ARG A 403 14.91 8.08 58.35
C ARG A 403 13.83 9.07 57.97
N VAL A 404 13.90 10.29 58.48
CA VAL A 404 12.94 11.35 58.14
C VAL A 404 13.12 11.82 56.72
N LEU A 405 14.37 11.95 56.25
CA LEU A 405 14.70 12.27 54.88
C LEU A 405 14.12 11.22 53.91
N ALA A 406 14.33 9.94 54.18
CA ALA A 406 13.79 8.86 53.41
C ALA A 406 12.24 8.85 53.37
N GLY A 407 11.61 9.19 54.50
CA GLY A 407 10.15 9.36 54.64
C GLY A 407 9.61 10.49 53.79
N ILE A 408 10.29 11.66 53.78
CA ILE A 408 9.93 12.82 52.95
C ILE A 408 10.10 12.51 51.48
N LEU A 409 11.25 11.97 51.04
CA LEU A 409 11.54 11.68 49.66
C LEU A 409 10.65 10.57 49.08
N SER A 410 10.15 9.64 49.92
CA SER A 410 9.20 8.60 49.52
C SER A 410 7.72 9.05 49.57
N GLY A 411 7.44 10.29 49.99
CA GLY A 411 6.09 10.84 50.15
C GLY A 411 5.31 10.25 51.34
N ARG A 412 5.97 9.46 52.20
CA ARG A 412 5.35 8.88 53.39
C ARG A 412 5.22 9.89 54.53
N LEU A 413 6.08 10.89 54.54
CA LEU A 413 6.05 12.01 55.52
C LEU A 413 5.80 13.29 54.72
N ASP A 414 4.67 13.94 55.03
CA ASP A 414 4.36 15.28 54.52
C ASP A 414 4.88 16.33 55.51
N PRO A 415 5.91 17.10 55.13
CA PRO A 415 6.48 18.12 56.03
C PRO A 415 5.48 19.26 56.35
N ALA A 416 4.39 19.41 55.56
CA ALA A 416 3.35 20.42 55.80
C ALA A 416 2.27 19.93 56.80
N ARG A 417 2.18 18.65 57.08
CA ARG A 417 1.26 18.14 58.13
C ARG A 417 1.86 18.39 59.49
N ARG A 418 1.12 19.11 60.36
CA ARG A 418 1.48 19.29 61.76
C ARG A 418 1.72 17.94 62.41
N GLY A 419 2.91 17.78 63.01
CA GLY A 419 3.45 16.53 63.50
C GLY A 419 2.57 15.79 64.49
N GLY A 420 2.63 14.47 64.44
CA GLY A 420 2.03 13.61 65.47
C GLY A 420 2.86 13.61 66.78
N ARG A 421 2.22 13.33 67.89
CA ARG A 421 2.93 13.09 69.15
C ARG A 421 3.81 11.83 69.05
N VAL A 422 5.12 12.01 69.24
CA VAL A 422 6.09 10.90 69.25
C VAL A 422 6.85 10.97 70.56
N HIS A 423 7.03 9.87 71.26
CA HIS A 423 7.93 9.78 72.38
C HIS A 423 9.39 9.87 71.89
N VAL A 424 10.08 10.93 72.27
CA VAL A 424 11.49 11.10 71.92
C VAL A 424 12.33 11.19 73.20
N HIS A 425 13.48 10.55 73.21
CA HIS A 425 14.50 10.77 74.25
C HIS A 425 15.47 11.79 73.70
N VAL A 426 15.57 12.93 74.46
CA VAL A 426 16.48 14.04 74.10
C VAL A 426 17.66 13.97 74.97
N MET A 427 18.85 13.83 74.44
CA MET A 427 20.12 13.88 75.18
C MET A 427 20.83 15.21 74.86
N PHE A 428 21.09 16.00 75.87
CA PHE A 428 21.93 17.17 75.74
C PHE A 428 23.35 16.78 76.13
N ALA A 429 24.31 16.95 75.25
CA ALA A 429 25.74 16.74 75.49
C ALA A 429 26.44 18.12 75.22
N ASP A 430 27.21 18.58 76.13
CA ASP A 430 28.01 19.78 75.98
C ASP A 430 29.47 19.49 76.37
N ILE A 431 30.39 20.18 75.70
CA ILE A 431 31.80 20.07 75.96
C ILE A 431 32.21 21.09 77.08
N ARG A 432 32.50 20.58 78.29
CA ARG A 432 32.98 21.46 79.34
C ARG A 432 34.27 22.19 78.97
N GLY A 433 34.23 23.51 79.01
CA GLY A 433 35.39 24.31 78.69
C GLY A 433 35.62 24.64 77.25
N PHE A 434 34.61 24.43 76.34
CA PHE A 434 34.69 24.76 74.94
C PHE A 434 35.19 26.15 74.62
N THR A 435 34.73 27.14 75.40
CA THR A 435 35.20 28.56 75.30
C THR A 435 36.69 28.71 75.64
N LYS A 436 37.21 27.98 76.65
CA LYS A 436 38.63 27.94 76.92
C LYS A 436 39.49 27.26 75.86
N LEU A 437 38.98 26.22 75.21
CA LEU A 437 39.65 25.52 74.12
C LEU A 437 39.82 26.40 72.90
N LEU A 438 38.87 27.29 72.62
CA LEU A 438 38.90 28.21 71.47
C LEU A 438 39.74 29.49 71.74
N THR A 439 40.02 29.76 72.96
CA THR A 439 40.78 30.99 73.38
C THR A 439 42.19 30.71 73.87
N SER A 440 42.64 29.43 73.86
CA SER A 440 44.06 29.10 74.12
C SER A 440 44.88 29.33 72.87
N PRO A 441 46.01 30.11 72.91
CA PRO A 441 46.85 30.41 71.76
C PRO A 441 47.54 29.17 71.16
#